data_c079cb396e67a91119314ad63e49b028
#
_entry.id   c079cb396e67a91119314ad63e49b028
#
_cell.length_a   1.000
_cell.length_b   1.000
_cell.length_c   1.000
_cell.angle_alpha   90.00
_cell.angle_beta   90.00
_cell.angle_gamma   90.00
#
_symmetry.space_group_name_H-M   'P 1'
#
loop_
_entity.id
_entity.type
_entity.pdbx_description
1 polymer ?
#
loop_
_entity_poly.entity_id
_entity_poly.type
_entity_poly.pdbx_seq_one_letter_code
_entity_poly.pdbx_strand_id
1 'polypeptide(L)'
;SVKGAFSVNKVEDILNAFPELSRDWLINGTGLMLKEKEELYSSAKGLALPLIPIPAICGYTEDNWSVLAKDCPLYSVPDAPSADFLIRTSGDSMQPKYNEGDLLACRMINEVLFFQWGKTYVLDTSQGVMVKNIYEDKDNPKNVLLVSENAEKYPPFAIPRADIRKLALVVGSLRIRMEL
;
A
#
# COMPACT_ATOMS: atom_id res chain seq x y z
N SER A 1 -16.72 40.07 7.39
CA SER A 1 -16.69 39.57 8.78
C SER A 1 -15.57 38.58 8.91
N VAL A 2 -14.40 39.01 9.40
CA VAL A 2 -13.25 38.17 9.69
C VAL A 2 -13.58 37.40 10.96
N LYS A 3 -13.75 36.11 10.86
CA LYS A 3 -13.86 35.19 11.99
C LYS A 3 -12.53 35.21 12.76
N GLY A 4 -12.64 35.46 14.07
CA GLY A 4 -11.54 35.70 14.96
C GLY A 4 -10.45 34.61 14.90
N ALA A 5 -9.30 35.01 14.43
CA ALA A 5 -8.07 34.31 14.69
C ALA A 5 -7.83 34.34 16.21
N PHE A 6 -7.63 33.18 16.83
CA PHE A 6 -7.18 33.10 18.20
C PHE A 6 -5.90 33.92 18.34
N SER A 7 -5.87 34.85 19.31
CA SER A 7 -4.62 35.56 19.62
C SER A 7 -3.57 34.53 20.05
N VAL A 8 -2.33 34.74 19.66
CA VAL A 8 -1.19 33.84 19.97
C VAL A 8 -1.14 33.49 21.47
N ASN A 9 -1.45 34.47 22.34
CA ASN A 9 -1.50 34.26 23.77
C ASN A 9 -2.56 33.26 24.23
N LYS A 10 -3.74 33.27 23.58
CA LYS A 10 -4.82 32.26 23.89
C LYS A 10 -4.47 30.86 23.46
N VAL A 11 -3.70 30.71 22.37
CA VAL A 11 -3.21 29.41 21.92
C VAL A 11 -2.22 28.83 22.95
N GLU A 12 -1.29 29.66 23.45
CA GLU A 12 -0.36 29.22 24.47
C GLU A 12 -1.06 28.88 25.81
N ASP A 13 -2.05 29.67 26.21
CA ASP A 13 -2.84 29.41 27.42
C ASP A 13 -3.59 28.07 27.31
N ILE A 14 -4.16 27.75 26.14
CA ILE A 14 -4.84 26.47 25.89
C ILE A 14 -3.83 25.31 25.91
N LEU A 15 -2.67 25.45 25.25
CA LEU A 15 -1.66 24.40 25.21
C LEU A 15 -1.00 24.18 26.58
N ASN A 16 -0.92 25.20 27.43
CA ASN A 16 -0.48 25.07 28.81
C ASN A 16 -1.52 24.37 29.71
N ALA A 17 -2.81 24.64 29.48
CA ALA A 17 -3.90 23.99 30.20
C ALA A 17 -4.13 22.52 29.73
N PHE A 18 -3.86 22.22 28.46
CA PHE A 18 -4.01 20.91 27.82
C PHE A 18 -2.74 20.56 27.04
N PRO A 19 -1.67 20.13 27.72
CA PRO A 19 -0.37 19.87 27.08
C PRO A 19 -0.41 18.70 26.07
N GLU A 20 -1.43 17.84 26.14
CA GLU A 20 -1.68 16.76 25.22
C GLU A 20 -2.22 17.20 23.85
N LEU A 21 -2.69 18.46 23.70
CA LEU A 21 -3.20 18.94 22.42
C LEU A 21 -2.09 19.22 21.42
N SER A 22 -2.33 18.86 20.17
CA SER A 22 -1.47 19.22 19.04
C SER A 22 -1.65 20.70 18.69
N ARG A 23 -0.52 21.42 18.60
CA ARG A 23 -0.48 22.84 18.20
C ARG A 23 -0.99 23.05 16.79
N ASP A 24 -0.60 22.15 15.87
CA ASP A 24 -1.00 22.24 14.46
C ASP A 24 -2.48 21.99 14.29
N TRP A 25 -3.05 21.06 15.04
CA TRP A 25 -4.48 20.85 15.05
C TRP A 25 -5.24 22.08 15.59
N LEU A 26 -4.76 22.69 16.67
CA LEU A 26 -5.42 23.84 17.29
C LEU A 26 -5.38 25.09 16.40
N ILE A 27 -4.29 25.32 15.66
CA ILE A 27 -4.11 26.53 14.84
C ILE A 27 -4.65 26.33 13.42
N ASN A 28 -4.33 25.21 12.79
CA ASN A 28 -4.53 24.98 11.37
C ASN A 28 -5.67 23.98 11.08
N GLY A 29 -6.16 23.27 12.10
CA GLY A 29 -7.15 22.20 11.93
C GLY A 29 -6.55 20.97 11.21
N THR A 30 -5.23 20.85 11.17
CA THR A 30 -4.51 19.77 10.49
C THR A 30 -3.88 18.80 11.49
N GLY A 31 -3.81 17.51 11.16
CA GLY A 31 -3.25 16.48 12.04
C GLY A 31 -4.24 15.96 13.08
N LEU A 32 -3.75 15.22 14.06
CA LEU A 32 -4.56 14.67 15.15
C LEU A 32 -4.64 15.67 16.30
N MET A 33 -5.79 15.67 16.99
CA MET A 33 -6.05 16.56 18.11
C MET A 33 -5.11 16.34 19.29
N LEU A 34 -4.72 15.09 19.58
CA LEU A 34 -3.88 14.70 20.71
C LEU A 34 -2.47 14.30 20.27
N LYS A 35 -1.45 14.86 20.93
CA LYS A 35 -0.01 14.58 20.68
C LYS A 35 0.33 13.10 20.89
N GLU A 36 -0.16 12.46 21.95
CA GLU A 36 0.09 11.04 22.20
C GLU A 36 -0.39 10.14 21.06
N LYS A 37 -1.49 10.52 20.40
CA LYS A 37 -1.94 9.82 19.19
C LYS A 37 -1.07 10.17 17.99
N GLU A 38 -0.56 11.38 17.89
CA GLU A 38 0.35 11.81 16.82
C GLU A 38 1.73 11.14 16.96
N GLU A 39 2.26 11.01 18.17
CA GLU A 39 3.52 10.29 18.44
C GLU A 39 3.36 8.78 18.25
N LEU A 40 2.24 8.19 18.69
CA LEU A 40 1.89 6.79 18.41
C LEU A 40 1.66 6.56 16.90
N TYR A 41 1.01 7.49 16.20
CA TYR A 41 0.83 7.41 14.74
C TYR A 41 2.14 7.70 14.01
N SER A 42 3.00 8.58 14.46
CA SER A 42 4.29 8.85 13.83
C SER A 42 5.31 7.75 14.11
N SER A 43 5.30 7.16 15.29
CA SER A 43 6.11 5.97 15.61
C SER A 43 5.53 4.71 14.94
N ALA A 44 4.21 4.59 14.82
CA ALA A 44 3.54 3.54 14.06
C ALA A 44 3.59 3.77 12.54
N LYS A 45 3.70 5.03 12.07
CA LYS A 45 3.79 5.37 10.64
C LYS A 45 5.03 4.80 9.96
N GLY A 46 6.11 4.51 10.72
CA GLY A 46 7.26 3.75 10.21
C GLY A 46 7.00 2.26 10.03
N LEU A 47 5.91 1.72 10.61
CA LEU A 47 5.62 0.28 10.67
C LEU A 47 4.16 -0.06 10.29
N ALA A 48 3.27 0.93 10.18
CA ALA A 48 1.87 0.73 9.87
C ALA A 48 1.61 0.88 8.36
N LEU A 49 1.14 -0.19 7.74
CA LEU A 49 0.86 -0.27 6.32
C LEU A 49 -0.66 -0.27 6.08
N PRO A 50 -1.18 0.56 5.17
CA PRO A 50 -2.58 0.54 4.80
C PRO A 50 -2.92 -0.74 4.03
N LEU A 51 -4.04 -1.39 4.37
CA LEU A 51 -4.59 -2.49 3.59
C LEU A 51 -5.46 -1.92 2.48
N ILE A 52 -4.91 -1.87 1.28
CA ILE A 52 -5.58 -1.31 0.10
C ILE A 52 -6.49 -2.37 -0.55
N PRO A 53 -7.77 -2.07 -0.78
CA PRO A 53 -8.64 -2.93 -1.58
C PRO A 53 -8.13 -3.05 -3.02
N ILE A 54 -8.12 -4.25 -3.59
CA ILE A 54 -7.64 -4.49 -4.96
C ILE A 54 -8.30 -3.56 -5.99
N PRO A 55 -9.65 -3.32 -5.98
CA PRO A 55 -10.26 -2.39 -6.92
C PRO A 55 -9.76 -0.94 -6.82
N ALA A 56 -9.30 -0.54 -5.65
CA ALA A 56 -8.78 0.81 -5.44
C ALA A 56 -7.41 1.03 -6.09
N ILE A 57 -6.67 -0.05 -6.39
CA ILE A 57 -5.38 0.02 -7.09
C ILE A 57 -5.59 0.47 -8.54
N CYS A 58 -6.69 0.07 -9.20
CA CYS A 58 -7.01 0.47 -10.57
C CYS A 58 -7.30 1.98 -10.72
N GLY A 59 -7.84 2.61 -9.67
CA GLY A 59 -8.21 4.05 -9.67
C GLY A 59 -7.14 4.98 -9.09
N TYR A 60 -6.00 4.42 -8.70
CA TYR A 60 -4.96 5.17 -8.01
C TYR A 60 -4.18 6.09 -8.95
N THR A 61 -3.95 7.33 -8.49
CA THR A 61 -2.96 8.26 -9.03
C THR A 61 -2.01 8.67 -7.89
N GLU A 62 -0.81 9.13 -8.19
CA GLU A 62 0.13 9.59 -7.15
C GLU A 62 -0.49 10.65 -6.25
N ASP A 63 -1.31 11.53 -6.83
CA ASP A 63 -1.98 12.64 -6.13
C ASP A 63 -3.04 12.17 -5.12
N ASN A 64 -3.73 11.04 -5.36
CA ASN A 64 -4.80 10.56 -4.48
C ASN A 64 -4.39 9.42 -3.54
N TRP A 65 -3.14 8.94 -3.60
CA TRP A 65 -2.64 7.87 -2.74
C TRP A 65 -2.79 8.16 -1.25
N SER A 66 -2.38 9.36 -0.85
CA SER A 66 -2.43 9.76 0.56
C SER A 66 -3.87 9.85 1.10
N VAL A 67 -4.84 10.19 0.25
CA VAL A 67 -6.27 10.22 0.59
C VAL A 67 -6.79 8.79 0.72
N LEU A 68 -6.50 7.94 -0.28
CA LEU A 68 -6.92 6.54 -0.28
C LEU A 68 -6.37 5.77 0.94
N ALA A 69 -5.09 5.97 1.27
CA ALA A 69 -4.45 5.28 2.38
C ALA A 69 -5.00 5.69 3.76
N LYS A 70 -5.52 6.93 3.90
CA LYS A 70 -6.09 7.42 5.17
C LYS A 70 -7.36 6.70 5.57
N ASP A 71 -8.18 6.28 4.61
CA ASP A 71 -9.46 5.64 4.86
C ASP A 71 -9.34 4.11 4.99
N CYS A 72 -8.13 3.56 4.76
CA CYS A 72 -7.87 2.12 4.83
C CYS A 72 -7.47 1.67 6.24
N PRO A 73 -7.84 0.43 6.62
CA PRO A 73 -7.33 -0.18 7.85
C PRO A 73 -5.80 -0.24 7.85
N LEU A 74 -5.17 0.12 8.96
CA LEU A 74 -3.73 0.10 9.13
C LEU A 74 -3.30 -1.15 9.90
N TYR A 75 -2.24 -1.78 9.43
CA TYR A 75 -1.62 -2.95 10.05
C TYR A 75 -0.16 -2.67 10.36
N SER A 76 0.25 -2.92 11.58
CA SER A 76 1.68 -2.87 11.94
C SER A 76 2.37 -4.15 11.49
N VAL A 77 3.40 -3.99 10.66
CA VAL A 77 4.18 -5.11 10.12
C VAL A 77 5.66 -4.83 10.37
N PRO A 78 6.20 -5.26 11.53
CA PRO A 78 7.56 -4.91 11.97
C PRO A 78 8.66 -5.29 10.98
N ASP A 79 8.50 -6.41 10.29
CA ASP A 79 9.53 -6.99 9.41
C ASP A 79 9.40 -6.59 7.94
N ALA A 80 8.58 -5.57 7.63
CA ALA A 80 8.38 -5.10 6.25
C ALA A 80 8.70 -3.60 6.07
N PRO A 81 9.90 -3.13 6.45
CA PRO A 81 10.24 -1.71 6.43
C PRO A 81 10.30 -1.08 5.03
N SER A 82 10.38 -1.89 3.99
CA SER A 82 10.42 -1.46 2.59
C SER A 82 9.08 -1.55 1.87
N ALA A 83 7.99 -1.90 2.58
CA ALA A 83 6.66 -1.94 2.00
C ALA A 83 5.95 -0.59 2.15
N ASP A 84 5.11 -0.26 1.17
CA ASP A 84 4.30 0.96 1.16
C ASP A 84 2.84 0.65 1.54
N PHE A 85 2.36 -0.57 1.25
CA PHE A 85 0.99 -0.98 1.50
C PHE A 85 0.83 -2.50 1.57
N LEU A 86 -0.34 -2.93 2.02
CA LEU A 86 -0.79 -4.31 1.99
C LEU A 86 -1.93 -4.49 0.99
N ILE A 87 -2.01 -5.67 0.39
CA ILE A 87 -3.20 -6.16 -0.30
C ILE A 87 -3.60 -7.52 0.24
N ARG A 88 -4.88 -7.88 0.11
CA ARG A 88 -5.36 -9.23 0.42
C ARG A 88 -5.43 -10.04 -0.87
N THR A 89 -4.84 -11.23 -0.86
CA THR A 89 -4.94 -12.16 -1.98
C THR A 89 -6.36 -12.68 -2.15
N SER A 90 -6.76 -12.88 -3.40
CA SER A 90 -8.02 -13.51 -3.77
C SER A 90 -7.75 -14.57 -4.84
N GLY A 91 -8.43 -15.70 -4.72
CA GLY A 91 -8.26 -16.84 -5.63
C GLY A 91 -7.02 -17.69 -5.31
N ASP A 92 -6.78 -18.68 -6.20
CA ASP A 92 -5.83 -19.76 -5.98
C ASP A 92 -4.66 -19.79 -6.99
N SER A 93 -4.56 -18.79 -7.86
CA SER A 93 -3.54 -18.77 -8.91
C SER A 93 -2.11 -18.72 -8.38
N MET A 94 -1.91 -18.20 -7.17
CA MET A 94 -0.60 -18.08 -6.52
C MET A 94 -0.39 -19.09 -5.40
N GLN A 95 -1.23 -20.11 -5.30
CA GLN A 95 -1.02 -21.26 -4.41
C GLN A 95 0.08 -22.17 -4.94
N PRO A 96 0.84 -22.83 -4.06
CA PRO A 96 0.75 -22.82 -2.57
C PRO A 96 1.48 -21.67 -1.89
N LYS A 97 2.21 -20.84 -2.65
CA LYS A 97 3.05 -19.77 -2.08
C LYS A 97 2.21 -18.74 -1.34
N TYR A 98 1.16 -18.25 -1.98
CA TYR A 98 0.17 -17.36 -1.37
C TYR A 98 -1.21 -17.98 -1.46
N ASN A 99 -1.87 -18.13 -0.32
CA ASN A 99 -3.25 -18.64 -0.26
C ASN A 99 -4.25 -17.49 -0.30
N GLU A 100 -5.49 -17.81 -0.64
CA GLU A 100 -6.58 -16.87 -0.51
C GLU A 100 -6.66 -16.31 0.91
N GLY A 101 -6.79 -14.98 1.03
CA GLY A 101 -6.84 -14.26 2.30
C GLY A 101 -5.49 -13.87 2.89
N ASP A 102 -4.36 -14.36 2.37
CA ASP A 102 -3.03 -13.89 2.79
C ASP A 102 -2.88 -12.39 2.51
N LEU A 103 -2.13 -11.69 3.37
CA LEU A 103 -1.76 -10.29 3.13
C LEU A 103 -0.38 -10.24 2.48
N LEU A 104 -0.27 -9.54 1.36
CA LEU A 104 0.99 -9.27 0.69
C LEU A 104 1.46 -7.86 1.02
N ALA A 105 2.68 -7.75 1.54
CA ALA A 105 3.37 -6.48 1.73
C ALA A 105 4.03 -6.07 0.41
N CYS A 106 3.64 -4.91 -0.10
CA CYS A 106 3.97 -4.46 -1.43
C CYS A 106 4.73 -3.14 -1.40
N ARG A 107 5.72 -3.03 -2.28
CA ARG A 107 6.44 -1.78 -2.53
C ARG A 107 6.10 -1.27 -3.92
N MET A 108 5.62 -0.02 -4.00
CA MET A 108 5.30 0.63 -5.28
C MET A 108 6.55 0.82 -6.13
N ILE A 109 6.42 0.64 -7.43
CA ILE A 109 7.47 0.93 -8.42
C ILE A 109 6.94 2.02 -9.34
N ASN A 110 7.44 3.24 -9.15
CA ASN A 110 7.01 4.41 -9.92
C ASN A 110 7.66 4.43 -11.31
N GLU A 111 8.94 4.03 -11.40
CA GLU A 111 9.65 3.94 -12.68
C GLU A 111 10.15 2.52 -12.91
N VAL A 112 9.67 1.90 -13.99
CA VAL A 112 10.08 0.54 -14.37
C VAL A 112 11.30 0.60 -15.28
N LEU A 113 12.48 0.75 -14.68
CA LEU A 113 13.75 0.72 -15.42
C LEU A 113 14.13 -0.72 -15.82
N PHE A 114 13.85 -1.67 -14.95
CA PHE A 114 14.06 -3.10 -15.19
C PHE A 114 13.16 -3.95 -14.31
N PHE A 115 12.95 -5.20 -14.71
CA PHE A 115 12.25 -6.19 -13.87
C PHE A 115 13.25 -7.07 -13.14
N GLN A 116 12.95 -7.38 -11.87
CA GLN A 116 13.62 -8.45 -11.16
C GLN A 116 12.92 -9.76 -11.53
N TRP A 117 13.47 -10.47 -12.52
CA TRP A 117 12.88 -11.70 -13.04
C TRP A 117 12.66 -12.75 -11.96
N GLY A 118 11.56 -13.46 -12.03
CA GLY A 118 11.17 -14.50 -11.08
C GLY A 118 10.61 -13.97 -9.75
N LYS A 119 10.48 -12.66 -9.58
CA LYS A 119 9.82 -12.07 -8.41
C LYS A 119 8.33 -11.94 -8.62
N THR A 120 7.60 -11.92 -7.52
CA THR A 120 6.14 -11.71 -7.51
C THR A 120 5.82 -10.22 -7.51
N TYR A 121 4.91 -9.85 -8.38
CA TYR A 121 4.44 -8.47 -8.52
C TYR A 121 2.91 -8.41 -8.47
N VAL A 122 2.42 -7.27 -8.02
CA VAL A 122 1.05 -6.82 -8.24
C VAL A 122 1.08 -5.91 -9.46
N LEU A 123 0.29 -6.25 -10.48
CA LEU A 123 0.21 -5.54 -11.74
C LEU A 123 -1.20 -4.99 -11.93
N ASP A 124 -1.32 -3.71 -12.30
CA ASP A 124 -2.54 -3.14 -12.86
C ASP A 124 -2.41 -3.13 -14.39
N THR A 125 -3.35 -3.77 -15.06
CA THR A 125 -3.38 -3.95 -16.52
C THR A 125 -4.72 -3.54 -17.08
N SER A 126 -4.87 -3.56 -18.40
CA SER A 126 -6.17 -3.34 -19.06
C SER A 126 -7.24 -4.36 -18.66
N GLN A 127 -6.82 -5.54 -18.18
CA GLN A 127 -7.72 -6.62 -17.74
C GLN A 127 -7.93 -6.61 -16.20
N GLY A 128 -7.43 -5.59 -15.49
CA GLY A 128 -7.53 -5.45 -14.04
C GLY A 128 -6.24 -5.78 -13.30
N VAL A 129 -6.36 -5.84 -11.97
CA VAL A 129 -5.23 -6.12 -11.09
C VAL A 129 -5.01 -7.63 -10.96
N MET A 130 -3.76 -8.04 -11.04
CA MET A 130 -3.36 -9.42 -10.86
C MET A 130 -2.06 -9.54 -10.06
N VAL A 131 -1.86 -10.69 -9.42
CA VAL A 131 -0.62 -11.06 -8.74
C VAL A 131 0.02 -12.21 -9.52
N LYS A 132 1.24 -11.99 -10.03
CA LYS A 132 1.98 -12.99 -10.83
C LYS A 132 3.48 -12.87 -10.59
N ASN A 133 4.19 -13.94 -10.87
CA ASN A 133 5.63 -13.86 -11.06
C ASN A 133 5.92 -13.35 -12.47
N ILE A 134 6.88 -12.41 -12.58
CA ILE A 134 7.26 -11.85 -13.88
C ILE A 134 8.57 -12.47 -14.33
N TYR A 135 8.57 -12.97 -15.56
CA TYR A 135 9.75 -13.49 -16.24
C TYR A 135 9.97 -12.77 -17.57
N GLU A 136 11.19 -12.91 -18.09
CA GLU A 136 11.53 -12.45 -19.42
C GLU A 136 10.78 -13.28 -20.46
N ASP A 137 10.14 -12.61 -21.42
CA ASP A 137 9.68 -13.24 -22.65
C ASP A 137 10.84 -13.25 -23.65
N LYS A 138 11.50 -14.42 -23.81
CA LYS A 138 12.68 -14.58 -24.68
C LYS A 138 12.33 -14.45 -26.17
N ASP A 139 11.09 -14.69 -26.53
CA ASP A 139 10.65 -14.63 -27.91
C ASP A 139 10.28 -13.21 -28.32
N ASN A 140 9.85 -12.37 -27.36
CA ASN A 140 9.49 -10.99 -27.63
C ASN A 140 9.89 -10.04 -26.48
N PRO A 141 10.97 -9.24 -26.64
CA PRO A 141 11.44 -8.34 -25.58
C PRO A 141 10.49 -7.18 -25.25
N LYS A 142 9.44 -6.95 -26.07
CA LYS A 142 8.39 -5.98 -25.77
C LYS A 142 7.35 -6.52 -24.79
N ASN A 143 7.38 -7.82 -24.51
CA ASN A 143 6.49 -8.48 -23.58
C ASN A 143 7.18 -8.80 -22.25
N VAL A 144 6.38 -9.25 -21.30
CA VAL A 144 6.78 -9.99 -20.13
C VAL A 144 5.97 -11.28 -20.07
N LEU A 145 6.56 -12.34 -19.52
CA LEU A 145 5.88 -13.61 -19.27
C LEU A 145 5.35 -13.58 -17.84
N LEU A 146 4.04 -13.72 -17.68
CA LEU A 146 3.36 -13.82 -16.40
C LEU A 146 3.16 -15.29 -16.04
N VAL A 147 3.64 -15.66 -14.86
CA VAL A 147 3.62 -17.04 -14.36
C VAL A 147 2.90 -17.09 -13.03
N SER A 148 1.92 -18.00 -12.93
CA SER A 148 1.26 -18.33 -11.67
C SER A 148 2.07 -19.38 -10.91
N GLU A 149 2.01 -19.38 -9.58
CA GLU A 149 2.57 -20.50 -8.79
C GLU A 149 1.79 -21.79 -9.07
N ASN A 150 0.47 -21.70 -9.22
CA ASN A 150 -0.39 -22.80 -9.65
C ASN A 150 -0.41 -22.87 -11.18
N ALA A 151 0.74 -23.17 -11.78
CA ALA A 151 0.91 -23.17 -13.23
C ALA A 151 0.15 -24.32 -13.94
N GLU A 152 -0.16 -25.39 -13.22
CA GLU A 152 -0.95 -26.49 -13.76
C GLU A 152 -2.39 -26.04 -14.12
N LYS A 153 -3.02 -25.29 -13.23
CA LYS A 153 -4.36 -24.74 -13.43
C LYS A 153 -4.35 -23.43 -14.23
N TYR A 154 -3.28 -22.65 -14.11
CA TYR A 154 -3.13 -21.32 -14.71
C TYR A 154 -1.84 -21.25 -15.53
N PRO A 155 -1.85 -21.70 -16.78
CA PRO A 155 -0.67 -21.71 -17.64
C PRO A 155 -0.05 -20.31 -17.80
N PRO A 156 1.27 -20.22 -17.99
CA PRO A 156 1.95 -18.95 -18.26
C PRO A 156 1.41 -18.29 -19.53
N PHE A 157 1.38 -16.96 -19.53
CA PHE A 157 1.00 -16.17 -20.70
C PHE A 157 1.80 -14.87 -20.77
N ALA A 158 2.01 -14.38 -21.98
CA ALA A 158 2.73 -13.14 -22.22
C ALA A 158 1.77 -11.96 -22.35
N ILE A 159 2.18 -10.79 -21.84
CA ILE A 159 1.50 -9.52 -22.06
C ILE A 159 2.49 -8.46 -22.54
N PRO A 160 2.05 -7.46 -23.32
CA PRO A 160 2.87 -6.31 -23.63
C PRO A 160 3.29 -5.54 -22.38
N ARG A 161 4.56 -5.14 -22.29
CA ARG A 161 5.02 -4.25 -21.19
C ARG A 161 4.22 -2.96 -21.11
N ALA A 162 3.76 -2.46 -22.24
CA ALA A 162 2.95 -1.26 -22.36
C ALA A 162 1.54 -1.39 -21.73
N ASP A 163 1.06 -2.63 -21.50
CA ASP A 163 -0.21 -2.86 -20.82
C ASP A 163 -0.11 -2.79 -19.29
N ILE A 164 1.11 -2.79 -18.75
CA ILE A 164 1.34 -2.61 -17.31
C ILE A 164 1.24 -1.13 -16.97
N ARG A 165 0.14 -0.73 -16.36
CA ARG A 165 -0.13 0.66 -15.96
C ARG A 165 0.57 1.01 -14.66
N LYS A 166 0.53 0.05 -13.70
CA LYS A 166 1.15 0.17 -12.38
C LYS A 166 1.76 -1.13 -11.96
N LEU A 167 2.78 -1.02 -11.15
CA LEU A 167 3.57 -2.15 -10.71
C LEU A 167 3.96 -1.99 -9.25
N ALA A 168 3.77 -3.03 -8.46
CA ALA A 168 4.32 -3.11 -7.11
C ALA A 168 5.01 -4.45 -6.90
N LEU A 169 6.19 -4.41 -6.27
CA LEU A 169 6.94 -5.61 -5.90
C LEU A 169 6.40 -6.16 -4.58
N VAL A 170 6.09 -7.45 -4.54
CA VAL A 170 5.80 -8.14 -3.29
C VAL A 170 7.11 -8.37 -2.53
N VAL A 171 7.23 -7.74 -1.36
CA VAL A 171 8.42 -7.78 -0.51
C VAL A 171 8.25 -8.68 0.72
N GLY A 172 7.01 -9.08 1.03
CA GLY A 172 6.69 -9.98 2.12
C GLY A 172 5.25 -10.48 2.07
N SER A 173 4.92 -11.42 2.93
CA SER A 173 3.55 -11.90 3.09
C SER A 173 3.26 -12.28 4.53
N LEU A 174 2.00 -12.11 4.95
CA LEU A 174 1.51 -12.51 6.26
C LEU A 174 0.32 -13.44 6.07
N ARG A 175 0.34 -14.55 6.79
CA ARG A 175 -0.78 -15.49 6.86
C ARG A 175 -1.39 -15.47 8.25
N ILE A 176 -2.66 -15.06 8.33
CA ILE A 176 -3.42 -15.04 9.57
C ILE A 176 -4.31 -16.28 9.55
N ARG A 177 -4.09 -17.21 10.48
CA ARG A 177 -5.00 -18.34 10.74
C ARG A 177 -5.82 -18.01 11.97
N MET A 178 -7.14 -17.96 11.80
CA MET A 178 -8.06 -17.92 12.94
C MET A 178 -8.49 -19.35 13.23
N GLU A 179 -8.22 -19.83 14.43
CA GLU A 179 -8.79 -21.07 14.93
C GLU A 179 -10.17 -20.73 15.52
N LEU A 180 -11.21 -21.37 15.00
CA LEU A 180 -12.59 -21.25 15.48
C LEU A 180 -12.82 -22.29 16.57
#